data_ee09565add30a7b9a3077adadde439a0
#
_entry.id   ee09565add30a7b9a3077adadde439a0
#
_cell.length_a   1.000
_cell.length_b   1.000
_cell.length_c   1.000
_cell.angle_alpha   90.00
_cell.angle_beta   90.00
_cell.angle_gamma   90.00
#
_symmetry.space_group_name_H-M   'P 1'
#
loop_
_entity.id
_entity.type
_entity.pdbx_description
1 polymer ?
#
loop_
_entity_poly.entity_id
_entity_poly.type
_entity_poly.pdbx_seq_one_letter_code
_entity_poly.pdbx_strand_id
1 'polypeptide(L)'
;VIAVAGKGGVGKTTLCGMLIQYLCEKGKGPILAVDADANSNLNEVLGVKVETTLGDVREEIARAELAKENPIPTGMSKADYAEMRFEDALVEDDDFDLLVMGRTQGKGCYCYVNGLLQTQLAKYQNNYPYIVVDNEAGMEHISRGVLPSMQTAILVSDCSRRGVQAVGRIAELIKECDMHPDTVGLII
;
A
#
# COMPACT_ATOMS: atom_id res chain seq x y z
N VAL A 1 8.58 3.96 -7.67
CA VAL A 1 7.45 4.05 -6.76
C VAL A 1 6.88 5.46 -6.79
N ILE A 2 5.57 5.58 -6.99
CA ILE A 2 4.79 6.82 -6.93
C ILE A 2 3.91 6.73 -5.69
N ALA A 3 4.13 7.56 -4.69
CA ALA A 3 3.35 7.59 -3.47
C ALA A 3 2.35 8.76 -3.50
N VAL A 4 1.08 8.48 -3.30
CA VAL A 4 0.02 9.49 -3.20
C VAL A 4 -0.35 9.67 -1.73
N ALA A 5 -0.21 10.87 -1.20
CA ALA A 5 -0.44 11.17 0.20
C ALA A 5 -1.23 12.47 0.38
N GLY A 6 -1.93 12.61 1.50
CA GLY A 6 -2.74 13.78 1.81
C GLY A 6 -3.75 13.51 2.91
N LYS A 7 -4.54 14.52 3.24
CA LYS A 7 -5.59 14.43 4.25
C LYS A 7 -6.71 13.45 3.81
N GLY A 8 -7.49 12.95 4.76
CA GLY A 8 -8.69 12.16 4.47
C GLY A 8 -9.71 12.95 3.63
N GLY A 9 -10.32 12.28 2.64
CA GLY A 9 -11.39 12.83 1.82
C GLY A 9 -10.97 13.81 0.71
N VAL A 10 -9.68 13.96 0.41
CA VAL A 10 -9.19 14.88 -0.64
C VAL A 10 -9.11 14.24 -2.03
N GLY A 11 -9.50 12.98 -2.19
CA GLY A 11 -9.53 12.30 -3.49
C GLY A 11 -8.26 11.53 -3.84
N LYS A 12 -7.42 11.14 -2.89
CA LYS A 12 -6.21 10.35 -3.12
C LYS A 12 -6.49 9.06 -3.91
N THR A 13 -7.41 8.25 -3.42
CA THR A 13 -7.79 6.97 -4.05
C THR A 13 -8.30 7.15 -5.47
N THR A 14 -9.12 8.17 -5.71
CA THR A 14 -9.59 8.51 -7.06
C THR A 14 -8.42 8.90 -7.97
N LEU A 15 -7.50 9.70 -7.46
CA LEU A 15 -6.29 10.09 -8.21
C LEU A 15 -5.40 8.89 -8.50
N CYS A 16 -5.23 7.96 -7.54
CA CYS A 16 -4.50 6.72 -7.76
C CYS A 16 -5.13 5.90 -8.90
N GLY A 17 -6.45 5.71 -8.88
CA GLY A 17 -7.16 5.00 -9.95
C GLY A 17 -6.97 5.65 -11.32
N MET A 18 -7.10 6.98 -11.40
CA MET A 18 -6.87 7.73 -12.65
C MET A 18 -5.42 7.59 -13.14
N LEU A 19 -4.44 7.62 -12.24
CA LEU A 19 -3.03 7.47 -12.58
C LEU A 19 -2.72 6.05 -13.10
N ILE A 20 -3.26 5.03 -12.43
CA ILE A 20 -3.11 3.63 -12.86
C ILE A 20 -3.72 3.45 -14.24
N GLN A 21 -4.97 3.89 -14.44
CA GLN A 21 -5.61 3.83 -15.74
C GLN A 21 -4.79 4.55 -16.82
N TYR A 22 -4.29 5.75 -16.54
CA TYR A 22 -3.45 6.48 -17.49
C TYR A 22 -2.18 5.71 -17.85
N LEU A 23 -1.52 5.08 -16.88
CA LEU A 23 -0.31 4.29 -17.13
C LEU A 23 -0.63 3.04 -17.98
N CYS A 24 -1.76 2.36 -17.73
CA CYS A 24 -2.25 1.25 -18.54
C CYS A 24 -2.50 1.69 -19.98
N GLU A 25 -3.25 2.76 -20.20
CA GLU A 25 -3.53 3.34 -21.54
C GLU A 25 -2.26 3.73 -22.29
N LYS A 26 -1.18 4.08 -21.59
CA LYS A 26 0.12 4.40 -22.19
C LYS A 26 1.02 3.17 -22.39
N GLY A 27 0.52 1.96 -22.11
CA GLY A 27 1.29 0.72 -22.23
C GLY A 27 2.52 0.69 -21.33
N LYS A 28 2.40 1.22 -20.11
CA LYS A 28 3.51 1.30 -19.12
C LYS A 28 3.56 0.10 -18.18
N GLY A 29 2.73 -0.92 -18.42
CA GLY A 29 2.67 -2.12 -17.59
C GLY A 29 3.94 -2.99 -17.62
N PRO A 30 4.03 -3.97 -16.73
CA PRO A 30 3.07 -4.23 -15.64
C PRO A 30 3.11 -3.15 -14.55
N ILE A 31 1.95 -2.87 -13.94
CA ILE A 31 1.80 -1.85 -12.89
C ILE A 31 1.37 -2.55 -11.61
N LEU A 32 2.03 -2.26 -10.49
CA LEU A 32 1.54 -2.67 -9.18
C LEU A 32 0.79 -1.52 -8.51
N ALA A 33 -0.50 -1.71 -8.30
CA ALA A 33 -1.32 -0.88 -7.45
C ALA A 33 -1.22 -1.37 -5.99
N VAL A 34 -1.03 -0.47 -5.05
CA VAL A 34 -0.97 -0.81 -3.62
C VAL A 34 -1.96 0.06 -2.86
N ASP A 35 -2.98 -0.56 -2.30
CA ASP A 35 -3.87 0.09 -1.35
C ASP A 35 -3.32 -0.09 0.07
N ALA A 36 -2.67 0.93 0.56
CA ALA A 36 -2.09 0.96 1.90
C ALA A 36 -3.04 1.57 2.95
N ASP A 37 -4.29 1.88 2.60
CA ASP A 37 -5.31 2.30 3.56
C ASP A 37 -6.01 1.08 4.17
N ALA A 38 -6.11 1.04 5.48
CA ALA A 38 -6.86 0.00 6.20
C ALA A 38 -8.35 -0.05 5.83
N ASN A 39 -8.91 1.03 5.30
CA ASN A 39 -10.30 1.09 4.85
C ASN A 39 -10.50 0.55 3.42
N SER A 40 -9.43 0.40 2.66
CA SER A 40 -9.35 -0.27 1.35
C SER A 40 -10.50 0.08 0.40
N ASN A 41 -10.26 1.05 -0.48
CA ASN A 41 -11.26 1.52 -1.45
C ASN A 41 -10.71 1.57 -2.88
N LEU A 42 -9.42 1.30 -3.08
CA LEU A 42 -8.78 1.38 -4.39
C LEU A 42 -9.32 0.27 -5.33
N ASN A 43 -9.63 -0.89 -4.79
CA ASN A 43 -10.25 -1.99 -5.52
C ASN A 43 -11.61 -1.61 -6.14
N GLU A 44 -12.42 -0.81 -5.41
CA GLU A 44 -13.71 -0.33 -5.92
C GLU A 44 -13.51 0.64 -7.08
N VAL A 45 -12.51 1.53 -6.98
CA VAL A 45 -12.17 2.50 -8.03
C VAL A 45 -11.62 1.80 -9.27
N LEU A 46 -10.84 0.73 -9.09
CA LEU A 46 -10.27 -0.07 -10.18
C LEU A 46 -11.27 -1.12 -10.75
N GLY A 47 -12.39 -1.35 -10.08
CA GLY A 47 -13.43 -2.29 -10.52
C GLY A 47 -13.08 -3.76 -10.33
N VAL A 48 -12.12 -4.08 -9.45
CA VAL A 48 -11.67 -5.45 -9.21
C VAL A 48 -12.14 -5.97 -7.85
N LYS A 49 -12.29 -7.30 -7.76
CA LYS A 49 -12.68 -7.99 -6.54
C LYS A 49 -11.44 -8.40 -5.77
N VAL A 50 -11.43 -8.13 -4.47
CA VAL A 50 -10.39 -8.59 -3.55
C VAL A 50 -10.98 -9.67 -2.65
N GLU A 51 -10.41 -10.86 -2.68
CA GLU A 51 -10.85 -11.98 -1.84
C GLU A 51 -10.05 -12.07 -0.55
N THR A 52 -8.78 -11.73 -0.60
CA THR A 52 -7.86 -11.81 0.53
C THR A 52 -7.04 -10.53 0.62
N THR A 53 -6.93 -9.97 1.82
CA THR A 53 -6.08 -8.82 2.11
C THR A 53 -4.84 -9.24 2.92
N LEU A 54 -3.83 -8.39 3.00
CA LEU A 54 -2.66 -8.63 3.86
C LEU A 54 -3.05 -8.71 5.34
N GLY A 55 -4.11 -7.99 5.73
CA GLY A 55 -4.71 -8.06 7.06
C GLY A 55 -5.28 -9.44 7.36
N ASP A 56 -5.98 -10.05 6.38
CA ASP A 56 -6.54 -11.40 6.51
C ASP A 56 -5.44 -12.46 6.66
N VAL A 57 -4.39 -12.37 5.85
CA VAL A 57 -3.20 -13.24 5.95
C VAL A 57 -2.55 -13.14 7.32
N ARG A 58 -2.37 -11.93 7.84
CA ARG A 58 -1.82 -11.73 9.18
C ARG A 58 -2.70 -12.37 10.25
N GLU A 59 -4.03 -12.24 10.15
CA GLU A 59 -4.95 -12.84 11.12
C GLU A 59 -4.95 -14.37 11.05
N GLU A 60 -4.85 -14.92 9.84
CA GLU A 60 -4.71 -16.36 9.63
C GLU A 60 -3.45 -16.88 10.34
N ILE A 61 -2.30 -16.23 10.14
CA ILE A 61 -1.04 -16.58 10.78
C ILE A 61 -1.13 -16.44 12.31
N ALA A 62 -1.76 -15.37 12.81
CA ALA A 62 -1.93 -15.17 14.25
C ALA A 62 -2.86 -16.21 14.90
N ARG A 63 -3.92 -16.62 14.20
CA ARG A 63 -4.80 -17.72 14.66
C ARG A 63 -4.09 -19.06 14.67
N ALA A 64 -3.23 -19.32 13.68
CA ALA A 64 -2.41 -20.52 13.62
C ALA A 64 -1.51 -20.68 14.86
N GLU A 65 -1.03 -19.57 15.41
CA GLU A 65 -0.23 -19.58 16.64
C GLU A 65 -1.03 -19.99 17.90
N LEU A 66 -2.33 -19.70 17.91
CA LEU A 66 -3.20 -19.94 19.06
C LEU A 66 -4.00 -21.25 18.92
N ALA A 67 -4.12 -21.78 17.72
CA ALA A 67 -4.92 -22.97 17.44
C ALA A 67 -4.18 -24.28 17.74
N LYS A 68 -4.93 -25.30 18.15
CA LYS A 68 -4.39 -26.66 18.30
C LYS A 68 -4.04 -27.31 16.95
N GLU A 69 -4.63 -26.82 15.86
CA GLU A 69 -4.35 -27.24 14.49
C GLU A 69 -3.62 -26.11 13.78
N ASN A 70 -2.39 -26.36 13.43
CA ASN A 70 -1.55 -25.40 12.72
C ASN A 70 -1.81 -25.52 11.20
N PRO A 71 -2.30 -24.48 10.51
CA PRO A 71 -2.52 -24.50 9.06
C PRO A 71 -1.22 -24.51 8.25
N ILE A 72 -0.07 -24.27 8.89
CA ILE A 72 1.22 -24.27 8.21
C ILE A 72 1.60 -25.71 7.87
N PRO A 73 1.84 -26.05 6.58
CA PRO A 73 2.23 -27.37 6.16
C PRO A 73 3.49 -27.88 6.89
N THR A 74 3.52 -29.19 7.16
CA THR A 74 4.68 -29.80 7.83
C THR A 74 5.95 -29.58 7.00
N GLY A 75 6.96 -28.99 7.62
CA GLY A 75 8.24 -28.69 6.97
C GLY A 75 8.34 -27.30 6.34
N MET A 76 7.27 -26.52 6.35
CA MET A 76 7.29 -25.12 5.90
C MET A 76 7.55 -24.19 7.07
N SER A 77 8.43 -23.20 6.89
CA SER A 77 8.62 -22.16 7.91
C SER A 77 7.44 -21.18 7.91
N LYS A 78 7.24 -20.49 9.03
CA LYS A 78 6.25 -19.42 9.13
C LYS A 78 6.46 -18.31 8.10
N ALA A 79 7.72 -17.99 7.82
CA ALA A 79 8.09 -16.97 6.86
C ALA A 79 7.72 -17.40 5.43
N ASP A 80 8.02 -18.64 5.06
CA ASP A 80 7.67 -19.17 3.74
C ASP A 80 6.15 -19.27 3.56
N TYR A 81 5.45 -19.69 4.62
CA TYR A 81 3.98 -19.71 4.60
C TYR A 81 3.39 -18.30 4.43
N ALA A 82 3.89 -17.33 5.18
CA ALA A 82 3.48 -15.95 5.04
C ALA A 82 3.75 -15.42 3.63
N GLU A 83 4.91 -15.71 3.06
CA GLU A 83 5.28 -15.30 1.70
C GLU A 83 4.32 -15.91 0.67
N MET A 84 4.06 -17.20 0.73
CA MET A 84 3.09 -17.88 -0.12
C MET A 84 1.69 -17.25 -0.03
N ARG A 85 1.20 -17.01 1.19
CA ARG A 85 -0.11 -16.39 1.40
C ARG A 85 -0.18 -14.94 0.94
N PHE A 86 0.97 -14.25 0.91
CA PHE A 86 1.08 -12.91 0.33
C PHE A 86 0.96 -12.92 -1.19
N GLU A 87 1.58 -13.89 -1.84
CA GLU A 87 1.44 -14.10 -3.28
C GLU A 87 -0.02 -14.42 -3.62
N ASP A 88 -0.69 -15.25 -2.81
CA ASP A 88 -2.13 -15.54 -2.97
C ASP A 88 -3.04 -14.31 -2.76
N ALA A 89 -2.57 -13.28 -2.04
CA ALA A 89 -3.31 -12.05 -1.82
C ALA A 89 -3.12 -11.00 -2.94
N LEU A 90 -2.22 -11.26 -3.88
CA LEU A 90 -2.07 -10.42 -5.06
C LEU A 90 -3.24 -10.68 -6.02
N VAL A 91 -3.97 -9.64 -6.36
CA VAL A 91 -5.02 -9.68 -7.38
C VAL A 91 -4.36 -9.35 -8.71
N GLU A 92 -4.34 -10.33 -9.61
CA GLU A 92 -3.80 -10.17 -10.96
C GLU A 92 -4.93 -9.77 -11.93
N ASP A 93 -4.73 -8.71 -12.69
CA ASP A 93 -5.59 -8.26 -13.78
C ASP A 93 -4.76 -8.14 -15.09
N ASP A 94 -5.40 -7.94 -16.22
CA ASP A 94 -4.74 -7.91 -17.53
C ASP A 94 -3.67 -6.80 -17.66
N ASP A 95 -3.90 -5.63 -17.04
CA ASP A 95 -3.06 -4.44 -17.20
C ASP A 95 -2.31 -4.03 -15.92
N PHE A 96 -2.76 -4.49 -14.77
CA PHE A 96 -2.17 -4.18 -13.47
C PHE A 96 -2.43 -5.28 -12.44
N ASP A 97 -1.58 -5.33 -11.43
CA ASP A 97 -1.81 -6.14 -10.23
C ASP A 97 -2.17 -5.25 -9.05
N LEU A 98 -2.98 -5.75 -8.12
CA LEU A 98 -3.41 -5.02 -6.95
C LEU A 98 -3.06 -5.77 -5.66
N LEU A 99 -2.42 -5.08 -4.73
CA LEU A 99 -2.16 -5.54 -3.38
C LEU A 99 -2.90 -4.65 -2.38
N VAL A 100 -3.70 -5.26 -1.50
CA VAL A 100 -4.55 -4.54 -0.56
C VAL A 100 -4.16 -4.82 0.87
N MET A 101 -3.92 -3.77 1.65
CA MET A 101 -3.57 -3.90 3.06
C MET A 101 -4.72 -4.45 3.90
N GLY A 102 -5.91 -3.92 3.75
CA GLY A 102 -7.10 -4.34 4.51
C GLY A 102 -7.05 -4.01 6.01
N ARG A 103 -8.13 -4.33 6.71
CA ARG A 103 -8.24 -4.16 8.17
C ARG A 103 -7.76 -5.39 8.91
N THR A 104 -7.12 -5.19 10.04
CA THR A 104 -6.87 -6.26 11.01
C THR A 104 -7.91 -6.20 12.12
N GLN A 105 -8.55 -7.35 12.42
CA GLN A 105 -9.55 -7.47 13.48
C GLN A 105 -8.88 -7.98 14.74
N GLY A 106 -8.25 -7.28 15.55
CA GLY A 106 -7.65 -7.82 16.76
C GLY A 106 -6.83 -6.80 17.55
N LYS A 107 -6.50 -7.16 18.78
CA LYS A 107 -5.57 -6.40 19.62
C LYS A 107 -4.15 -6.61 19.07
N GLY A 108 -3.76 -5.87 18.04
CA GLY A 108 -2.42 -5.95 17.47
C GLY A 108 -2.10 -4.72 16.66
N CYS A 109 -0.84 -4.36 16.71
CA CYS A 109 -0.29 -3.27 15.92
C CYS A 109 -0.22 -3.68 14.45
N TYR A 110 -0.51 -2.76 13.53
CA TYR A 110 -0.26 -2.92 12.10
C TYR A 110 1.24 -3.11 11.76
N CYS A 111 2.12 -3.05 12.76
CA CYS A 111 3.57 -3.14 12.57
C CYS A 111 3.99 -4.41 11.81
N TYR A 112 3.33 -5.54 12.06
CA TYR A 112 3.62 -6.79 11.36
C TYR A 112 3.20 -6.71 9.88
N VAL A 113 1.97 -6.26 9.59
CA VAL A 113 1.46 -6.11 8.21
C VAL A 113 2.28 -5.09 7.45
N ASN A 114 2.64 -3.97 8.10
CA ASN A 114 3.51 -2.96 7.51
C ASN A 114 4.90 -3.52 7.17
N GLY A 115 5.49 -4.33 8.06
CA GLY A 115 6.78 -4.99 7.81
C GLY A 115 6.72 -5.97 6.64
N LEU A 116 5.63 -6.72 6.54
CA LEU A 116 5.38 -7.60 5.41
C LEU A 116 5.22 -6.82 4.11
N LEU A 117 4.38 -5.77 4.11
CA LEU A 117 4.19 -4.90 2.94
C LEU A 117 5.52 -4.27 2.49
N GLN A 118 6.32 -3.76 3.43
CA GLN A 118 7.65 -3.23 3.14
C GLN A 118 8.55 -4.28 2.44
N THR A 119 8.58 -5.50 2.96
CA THR A 119 9.38 -6.60 2.39
C THR A 119 8.92 -6.94 0.98
N GLN A 120 7.61 -7.03 0.75
CA GLN A 120 7.06 -7.34 -0.56
C GLN A 120 7.28 -6.20 -1.55
N LEU A 121 7.06 -4.95 -1.15
CA LEU A 121 7.35 -3.79 -2.01
C LEU A 121 8.82 -3.74 -2.42
N ALA A 122 9.74 -4.07 -1.52
CA ALA A 122 11.16 -4.15 -1.86
C ALA A 122 11.46 -5.23 -2.92
N LYS A 123 10.78 -6.38 -2.86
CA LYS A 123 10.89 -7.43 -3.88
C LYS A 123 10.29 -6.99 -5.22
N TYR A 124 9.09 -6.40 -5.19
CA TYR A 124 8.36 -6.01 -6.39
C TYR A 124 8.98 -4.83 -7.13
N GLN A 125 9.78 -3.98 -6.48
CA GLN A 125 10.47 -2.85 -7.16
C GLN A 125 11.29 -3.27 -8.38
N ASN A 126 11.80 -4.50 -8.40
CA ASN A 126 12.57 -5.02 -9.54
C ASN A 126 11.69 -5.60 -10.66
N ASN A 127 10.44 -5.91 -10.37
CA ASN A 127 9.53 -6.63 -11.28
C ASN A 127 8.53 -5.69 -11.96
N TYR A 128 8.22 -4.58 -11.30
CA TYR A 128 7.23 -3.61 -11.78
C TYR A 128 7.92 -2.28 -12.13
N PRO A 129 7.83 -1.81 -13.38
CA PRO A 129 8.34 -0.50 -13.76
C PRO A 129 7.63 0.64 -13.04
N TYR A 130 6.37 0.42 -12.65
CA TYR A 130 5.58 1.39 -11.88
C TYR A 130 4.90 0.71 -10.71
N ILE A 131 5.07 1.29 -9.51
CA ILE A 131 4.31 0.94 -8.31
C ILE A 131 3.60 2.21 -7.86
N VAL A 132 2.26 2.18 -7.80
CA VAL A 132 1.43 3.30 -7.36
C VAL A 132 0.84 2.96 -5.99
N VAL A 133 1.14 3.78 -4.99
CA VAL A 133 0.74 3.53 -3.60
C VAL A 133 -0.28 4.58 -3.15
N ASP A 134 -1.50 4.14 -2.85
CA ASP A 134 -2.52 4.93 -2.17
C ASP A 134 -2.29 4.87 -0.66
N ASN A 135 -1.82 5.95 -0.09
CA ASN A 135 -1.52 5.99 1.34
C ASN A 135 -2.76 6.34 2.17
N GLU A 136 -2.83 5.76 3.37
CA GLU A 136 -3.80 6.14 4.38
C GLU A 136 -3.78 7.66 4.64
N ALA A 137 -4.92 8.19 5.11
CA ALA A 137 -5.02 9.57 5.53
C ALA A 137 -4.05 9.87 6.67
N GLY A 138 -3.07 10.71 6.42
CA GLY A 138 -2.04 11.08 7.39
C GLY A 138 -0.63 10.66 6.97
N MET A 139 0.22 10.44 7.97
CA MET A 139 1.66 10.27 7.77
C MET A 139 2.16 8.91 8.25
N GLU A 140 1.28 8.03 8.71
CA GLU A 140 1.68 6.84 9.45
C GLU A 140 2.52 5.86 8.62
N HIS A 141 2.14 5.61 7.37
CA HIS A 141 2.89 4.71 6.51
C HIS A 141 4.27 5.27 6.12
N ILE A 142 4.34 6.58 5.90
CA ILE A 142 5.60 7.28 5.61
C ILE A 142 6.50 7.23 6.85
N SER A 143 5.97 7.60 8.02
CA SER A 143 6.75 7.62 9.27
C SER A 143 7.21 6.23 9.73
N ARG A 144 6.47 5.19 9.38
CA ARG A 144 6.81 3.79 9.71
C ARG A 144 7.74 3.14 8.69
N GLY A 145 8.17 3.86 7.66
CA GLY A 145 9.07 3.35 6.64
C GLY A 145 8.49 2.21 5.81
N VAL A 146 7.16 2.14 5.64
CA VAL A 146 6.51 1.11 4.83
C VAL A 146 6.94 1.20 3.38
N LEU A 147 7.24 2.40 2.91
CA LEU A 147 7.79 2.62 1.58
C LEU A 147 9.32 2.60 1.67
N PRO A 148 9.98 1.57 1.11
CA PRO A 148 11.44 1.46 1.17
C PRO A 148 12.15 2.58 0.38
N SER A 149 11.53 3.07 -0.69
CA SER A 149 11.93 4.24 -1.46
C SER A 149 10.75 4.77 -2.25
N MET A 150 10.73 6.06 -2.56
CA MET A 150 9.79 6.64 -3.52
C MET A 150 10.54 7.61 -4.44
N GLN A 151 10.31 7.50 -5.72
CA GLN A 151 10.86 8.42 -6.71
C GLN A 151 9.94 9.63 -6.91
N THR A 152 8.64 9.45 -6.71
CA THR A 152 7.66 10.53 -6.85
C THR A 152 6.71 10.55 -5.66
N ALA A 153 6.57 11.70 -5.03
CA ALA A 153 5.54 11.98 -4.03
C ALA A 153 4.49 12.92 -4.62
N ILE A 154 3.24 12.48 -4.66
CA ILE A 154 2.09 13.31 -5.06
C ILE A 154 1.31 13.66 -3.81
N LEU A 155 1.33 14.92 -3.44
CA LEU A 155 0.64 15.45 -2.28
C LEU A 155 -0.71 16.03 -2.71
N VAL A 156 -1.80 15.54 -2.11
CA VAL A 156 -3.16 15.93 -2.48
C VAL A 156 -3.80 16.71 -1.35
N SER A 157 -4.35 17.88 -1.68
CA SER A 157 -5.02 18.76 -0.72
C SER A 157 -6.35 19.26 -1.27
N ASP A 158 -7.24 19.64 -0.38
CA ASP A 158 -8.30 20.59 -0.68
C ASP A 158 -7.77 22.04 -0.53
N CYS A 159 -8.51 23.04 -1.00
CA CYS A 159 -8.14 24.46 -0.89
C CYS A 159 -8.28 25.01 0.55
N SER A 160 -8.65 24.19 1.53
CA SER A 160 -8.79 24.64 2.91
C SER A 160 -7.42 24.86 3.57
N ARG A 161 -7.36 25.81 4.52
CA ARG A 161 -6.17 26.03 5.33
C ARG A 161 -5.68 24.75 6.02
N ARG A 162 -6.61 23.90 6.48
CA ARG A 162 -6.28 22.61 7.12
C ARG A 162 -5.69 21.60 6.13
N GLY A 163 -6.19 21.56 4.89
CA GLY A 163 -5.65 20.72 3.83
C GLY A 163 -4.23 21.11 3.50
N VAL A 164 -3.98 22.39 3.24
CA VAL A 164 -2.63 22.90 2.93
C VAL A 164 -1.65 22.67 4.09
N GLN A 165 -2.08 22.88 5.33
CA GLN A 165 -1.25 22.59 6.50
C GLN A 165 -0.92 21.10 6.64
N ALA A 166 -1.87 20.21 6.35
CA ALA A 166 -1.64 18.76 6.39
C ALA A 166 -0.58 18.34 5.35
N VAL A 167 -0.68 18.85 4.14
CA VAL A 167 0.30 18.60 3.08
C VAL A 167 1.69 19.14 3.44
N GLY A 168 1.75 20.34 4.03
CA GLY A 168 3.02 20.89 4.52
C GLY A 168 3.70 19.97 5.54
N ARG A 169 2.94 19.42 6.50
CA ARG A 169 3.47 18.46 7.48
C ARG A 169 3.94 17.15 6.83
N ILE A 170 3.23 16.66 5.81
CA ILE A 170 3.66 15.47 5.07
C ILE A 170 4.98 15.75 4.35
N ALA A 171 5.13 16.91 3.72
CA ALA A 171 6.37 17.29 3.06
C ALA A 171 7.56 17.44 4.04
N GLU A 172 7.31 17.93 5.24
CA GLU A 172 8.29 17.97 6.32
C GLU A 172 8.69 16.55 6.77
N LEU A 173 7.72 15.68 6.98
CA LEU A 173 7.95 14.31 7.41
C LEU A 173 8.76 13.50 6.37
N ILE A 174 8.51 13.67 5.08
CA ILE A 174 9.29 13.05 4.01
C ILE A 174 10.78 13.39 4.19
N LYS A 175 11.08 14.62 4.55
CA LYS A 175 12.47 15.07 4.82
C LYS A 175 13.01 14.50 6.14
N GLU A 176 12.20 14.50 7.21
CA GLU A 176 12.60 13.97 8.52
C GLU A 176 12.89 12.47 8.49
N CYS A 177 12.19 11.72 7.62
CA CYS A 177 12.41 10.29 7.39
C CYS A 177 13.56 10.00 6.42
N ASP A 178 14.34 10.99 6.03
CA ASP A 178 15.46 10.86 5.08
C ASP A 178 15.05 10.29 3.72
N MET A 179 13.81 10.55 3.32
CA MET A 179 13.29 10.19 2.02
C MET A 179 13.58 11.31 1.03
N HIS A 180 14.17 10.97 -0.09
CA HIS A 180 14.58 11.93 -1.12
C HIS A 180 13.91 11.62 -2.46
N PRO A 181 12.59 11.87 -2.62
CA PRO A 181 11.94 11.69 -3.91
C PRO A 181 12.53 12.64 -4.97
N ASP A 182 12.72 12.13 -6.19
CA ASP A 182 13.20 12.93 -7.32
C ASP A 182 12.20 14.04 -7.70
N THR A 183 10.90 13.76 -7.46
CA THR A 183 9.81 14.68 -7.76
C THR A 183 8.81 14.75 -6.62
N VAL A 184 8.44 15.96 -6.22
CA VAL A 184 7.32 16.24 -5.32
C VAL A 184 6.31 17.11 -6.06
N GLY A 185 5.11 16.58 -6.26
CA GLY A 185 3.98 17.30 -6.88
C GLY A 185 2.91 17.65 -5.86
N LEU A 186 2.22 18.77 -6.03
CA LEU A 186 1.05 19.17 -5.26
C LEU A 186 -0.17 19.28 -6.17
N ILE A 187 -1.27 18.66 -5.77
CA ILE A 187 -2.57 18.74 -6.42
C ILE A 187 -3.58 19.32 -5.39
N ILE A 188 -4.33 20.31 -5.83
CA ILE A 188 -5.36 20.98 -5.03
C ILE A 188 -6.70 20.92 -5.77
#